data_706c86a1a9beaba9216f85fc81a0b4ac
#
_entry.id   706c86a1a9beaba9216f85fc81a0b4ac
#
_cell.length_a   1.000
_cell.length_b   1.000
_cell.length_c   1.000
_cell.angle_alpha   90.00
_cell.angle_beta   90.00
_cell.angle_gamma   90.00
#
_symmetry.space_group_name_H-M   'P 1'
#
loop_
_entity.id
_entity.type
_entity.pdbx_description
1 polymer ?
#
loop_
_entity_poly.entity_id
_entity_poly.type
_entity_poly.pdbx_seq_one_letter_code
_entity_poly.pdbx_strand_id
1 'polypeptide(L)'
;MEEKEIIINGHEAVELGLSVKWATCNIGANNPEELGEKYHYGEIEPPTEKSRFYDEEKGFVDHTIIGLHYRQGYKRWRYKEDGITRSIIIYDISGSDMYDVARHKWGAKWRMPRVAEVDELIDECTWEPMKIGDQCGCKITGKNGNSIFLPTDKGFVGHYLTSLYRIDTSDSEYGCDGACFLACHGDCGYLIVACGGGAALPIRPVTGNEDGIPMFQQSIP
;
A
#
# COMPACT_ATOMS: atom_id res chain seq x y z
N MET A 1 4.21 -31.63 9.97
CA MET A 1 3.53 -31.52 8.66
C MET A 1 4.37 -30.55 7.87
N GLU A 2 4.87 -30.92 6.70
CA GLU A 2 5.56 -29.98 5.84
C GLU A 2 4.55 -28.92 5.43
N GLU A 3 4.83 -27.65 5.72
CA GLU A 3 4.05 -26.52 5.20
C GLU A 3 4.18 -26.54 3.69
N LYS A 4 3.06 -26.64 3.02
CA LYS A 4 3.01 -26.62 1.57
C LYS A 4 3.20 -25.19 1.12
N GLU A 5 4.35 -24.88 0.50
CA GLU A 5 4.59 -23.59 -0.16
C GLU A 5 3.43 -23.26 -1.11
N ILE A 6 2.91 -22.04 -0.98
CA ILE A 6 1.84 -21.52 -1.83
C ILE A 6 2.49 -20.63 -2.90
N ILE A 7 2.71 -21.19 -4.08
CA ILE A 7 3.31 -20.46 -5.21
C ILE A 7 2.22 -20.04 -6.18
N ILE A 8 2.17 -18.74 -6.47
CA ILE A 8 1.21 -18.11 -7.39
C ILE A 8 1.98 -17.27 -8.41
N ASN A 9 1.88 -17.62 -9.68
CA ASN A 9 2.62 -16.97 -10.78
C ASN A 9 4.14 -16.85 -10.51
N GLY A 10 4.74 -17.86 -9.85
CA GLY A 10 6.16 -17.88 -9.52
C GLY A 10 6.56 -17.12 -8.26
N HIS A 11 5.61 -16.54 -7.53
CA HIS A 11 5.85 -15.82 -6.28
C HIS A 11 5.19 -16.54 -5.11
N GLU A 12 5.90 -16.61 -4.00
CA GLU A 12 5.44 -17.27 -2.79
C GLU A 12 4.50 -16.40 -1.96
N ALA A 13 3.43 -17.01 -1.45
CA ALA A 13 2.46 -16.42 -0.56
C ALA A 13 2.42 -17.15 0.78
N VAL A 14 2.27 -16.40 1.87
CA VAL A 14 2.11 -16.91 3.23
C VAL A 14 0.68 -16.68 3.70
N GLU A 15 0.07 -17.75 4.21
CA GLU A 15 -1.22 -17.69 4.90
C GLU A 15 -0.96 -17.33 6.37
N LEU A 16 -1.38 -16.13 6.78
CA LEU A 16 -1.23 -15.64 8.16
C LEU A 16 -2.47 -15.87 9.03
N GLY A 17 -3.51 -16.51 8.48
CA GLY A 17 -4.82 -16.62 9.14
C GLY A 17 -5.68 -15.36 8.96
N LEU A 18 -5.35 -14.53 7.98
CA LEU A 18 -6.02 -13.29 7.62
C LEU A 18 -6.94 -13.48 6.39
N SER A 19 -7.67 -12.43 6.03
CA SER A 19 -8.59 -12.44 4.88
C SER A 19 -7.87 -12.66 3.53
N VAL A 20 -6.59 -12.30 3.46
CA VAL A 20 -5.71 -12.47 2.29
C VAL A 20 -4.39 -13.12 2.68
N LYS A 21 -3.69 -13.67 1.68
CA LYS A 21 -2.31 -14.13 1.83
C LYS A 21 -1.35 -13.02 1.44
N TRP A 22 -0.24 -12.92 2.15
CA TRP A 22 0.79 -11.93 1.93
C TRP A 22 1.99 -12.54 1.19
N ALA A 23 2.55 -11.81 0.26
CA ALA A 23 3.78 -12.24 -0.42
C ALA A 23 4.95 -12.33 0.56
N THR A 24 5.90 -13.23 0.33
CA THR A 24 7.16 -13.31 1.08
C THR A 24 8.11 -12.18 0.72
N CYS A 25 8.07 -11.69 -0.52
CA CYS A 25 8.96 -10.66 -1.05
C CYS A 25 8.21 -9.39 -1.48
N ASN A 26 8.92 -8.29 -1.55
CA ASN A 26 8.44 -7.05 -2.17
C ASN A 26 8.50 -7.14 -3.70
N ILE A 27 7.79 -6.26 -4.41
CA ILE A 27 7.94 -6.12 -5.86
C ILE A 27 9.40 -5.80 -6.19
N GLY A 28 9.98 -6.53 -7.17
CA GLY A 28 11.37 -6.37 -7.60
C GLY A 28 12.41 -6.98 -6.66
N ALA A 29 12.00 -7.65 -5.57
CA ALA A 29 12.88 -8.40 -4.67
C ALA A 29 12.87 -9.90 -5.00
N ASN A 30 14.01 -10.57 -4.79
CA ASN A 30 14.15 -12.01 -4.93
C ASN A 30 14.16 -12.73 -3.57
N ASN A 31 14.49 -12.01 -2.51
CA ASN A 31 14.56 -12.53 -1.14
C ASN A 31 13.74 -11.66 -0.18
N PRO A 32 13.22 -12.22 0.93
CA PRO A 32 12.38 -11.50 1.88
C PRO A 32 13.05 -10.27 2.52
N GLU A 33 14.37 -10.28 2.66
CA GLU A 33 15.17 -9.20 3.24
C GLU A 33 15.47 -8.05 2.26
N GLU A 34 15.18 -8.21 0.98
CA GLU A 34 15.41 -7.16 0.00
C GLU A 34 14.26 -6.15 -0.01
N LEU A 35 14.59 -4.86 -0.03
CA LEU A 35 13.58 -3.79 -0.15
C LEU A 35 12.85 -3.82 -1.50
N GLY A 36 13.50 -4.36 -2.56
CA GLY A 36 12.96 -4.38 -3.90
C GLY A 36 12.89 -2.99 -4.53
N GLU A 37 12.01 -2.86 -5.51
CA GLU A 37 11.77 -1.60 -6.22
C GLU A 37 10.81 -0.70 -5.44
N LYS A 38 10.95 0.61 -5.64
CA LYS A 38 10.06 1.62 -5.04
C LYS A 38 9.26 2.30 -6.14
N TYR A 39 8.00 2.61 -5.85
CA TYR A 39 7.07 3.20 -6.81
C TYR A 39 6.35 4.40 -6.21
N HIS A 40 6.05 5.40 -7.03
CA HIS A 40 5.04 6.39 -6.66
C HIS A 40 3.63 5.78 -6.77
N TYR A 41 2.70 6.33 -6.03
CA TYR A 41 1.33 5.85 -6.06
C TYR A 41 0.73 5.90 -7.47
N GLY A 42 0.21 4.76 -7.92
CA GLY A 42 -0.40 4.59 -9.25
C GLY A 42 0.56 4.47 -10.43
N GLU A 43 1.87 4.48 -10.19
CA GLU A 43 2.88 4.20 -11.22
C GLU A 43 3.24 2.71 -11.23
N ILE A 44 3.43 2.17 -12.43
CA ILE A 44 3.77 0.76 -12.65
C ILE A 44 5.25 0.55 -13.01
N GLU A 45 5.99 1.63 -13.17
CA GLU A 45 7.44 1.63 -13.37
C GLU A 45 8.14 2.39 -12.24
N PRO A 46 9.35 1.95 -11.85
CA PRO A 46 10.15 2.67 -10.85
C PRO A 46 10.46 4.10 -11.30
N PRO A 47 10.53 5.06 -10.37
CA PRO A 47 10.83 6.44 -10.70
C PRO A 47 12.22 6.58 -11.33
N THR A 48 12.28 7.39 -12.35
CA THR A 48 13.54 7.80 -13.01
C THR A 48 13.90 9.24 -12.61
N GLU A 49 15.09 9.71 -12.96
CA GLU A 49 15.48 11.12 -12.76
C GLU A 49 14.51 12.11 -13.43
N LYS A 50 13.82 11.67 -14.50
CA LYS A 50 12.81 12.45 -15.22
C LYS A 50 11.44 12.43 -14.55
N SER A 51 11.20 11.54 -13.61
CA SER A 51 9.93 11.42 -12.86
C SER A 51 9.84 12.41 -11.70
N ARG A 52 10.75 13.35 -11.57
CA ARG A 52 10.68 14.38 -10.54
C ARG A 52 9.57 15.37 -10.86
N PHE A 53 8.56 15.34 -10.03
CA PHE A 53 7.30 16.07 -10.14
C PHE A 53 7.40 17.56 -9.75
N TYR A 54 8.53 18.22 -9.92
CA TYR A 54 8.66 19.63 -9.67
C TYR A 54 8.81 20.38 -11.00
N ASP A 55 7.74 21.04 -11.41
CA ASP A 55 7.77 22.04 -12.47
C ASP A 55 7.98 23.41 -11.80
N GLU A 56 9.02 24.12 -12.16
CA GLU A 56 9.37 25.42 -11.57
C GLU A 56 8.28 26.49 -11.78
N GLU A 57 7.46 26.34 -12.84
CA GLU A 57 6.35 27.27 -13.14
C GLU A 57 5.01 26.84 -12.49
N LYS A 58 4.79 25.53 -12.23
CA LYS A 58 3.51 24.96 -11.82
C LYS A 58 3.51 24.35 -10.41
N GLY A 59 4.66 24.28 -9.76
CA GLY A 59 4.82 23.58 -8.50
C GLY A 59 4.80 22.04 -8.66
N PHE A 60 4.47 21.32 -7.60
CA PHE A 60 4.33 19.87 -7.66
C PHE A 60 3.18 19.47 -8.58
N VAL A 61 3.49 18.89 -9.72
CA VAL A 61 2.51 18.32 -10.65
C VAL A 61 2.51 16.81 -10.46
N ASP A 62 1.53 16.28 -9.75
CA ASP A 62 1.28 14.84 -9.70
C ASP A 62 0.50 14.43 -10.96
N HIS A 63 1.24 14.07 -12.00
CA HIS A 63 0.66 13.63 -13.26
C HIS A 63 -0.18 12.36 -13.12
N THR A 64 0.14 11.51 -12.16
CA THR A 64 -0.56 10.25 -11.92
C THR A 64 -1.95 10.50 -11.34
N ILE A 65 -2.05 11.39 -10.36
CA ILE A 65 -3.33 11.75 -9.73
C ILE A 65 -4.21 12.51 -10.71
N ILE A 66 -3.65 13.40 -11.53
CA ILE A 66 -4.40 14.08 -12.60
C ILE A 66 -4.94 13.06 -13.60
N GLY A 67 -4.14 12.05 -13.97
CA GLY A 67 -4.58 10.95 -14.83
C GLY A 67 -5.69 10.13 -14.22
N LEU A 68 -5.63 9.84 -12.92
CA LEU A 68 -6.68 9.16 -12.16
C LEU A 68 -7.97 9.97 -12.09
N HIS A 69 -7.89 11.28 -11.91
CA HIS A 69 -9.04 12.18 -11.90
C HIS A 69 -9.89 12.08 -13.16
N TYR A 70 -9.26 11.92 -14.33
CA TYR A 70 -9.95 11.93 -15.61
C TYR A 70 -10.34 10.55 -16.12
N ARG A 71 -9.73 9.46 -15.64
CA ARG A 71 -9.85 8.12 -16.23
C ARG A 71 -10.57 7.09 -15.37
N GLN A 72 -10.52 7.20 -14.05
CA GLN A 72 -11.25 6.33 -13.14
C GLN A 72 -12.28 7.13 -12.36
N GLY A 73 -13.45 6.57 -12.20
CA GLY A 73 -14.47 7.16 -11.32
C GLY A 73 -13.91 7.32 -9.90
N TYR A 74 -14.03 8.50 -9.36
CA TYR A 74 -13.72 8.79 -7.97
C TYR A 74 -14.99 8.81 -7.14
N LYS A 75 -14.93 8.41 -5.87
CA LYS A 75 -16.01 8.66 -4.91
C LYS A 75 -15.74 9.96 -4.19
N ARG A 76 -16.70 10.87 -4.27
CA ARG A 76 -16.72 12.08 -3.47
C ARG A 76 -17.66 11.86 -2.29
N TRP A 77 -17.13 11.94 -1.08
CA TRP A 77 -17.88 11.94 0.17
C TRP A 77 -18.14 13.36 0.58
N ARG A 78 -19.38 13.67 0.91
CA ARG A 78 -19.76 14.95 1.50
C ARG A 78 -20.30 14.69 2.90
N TYR A 79 -19.74 15.37 3.86
CA TYR A 79 -20.22 15.34 5.24
C TYR A 79 -20.31 16.77 5.78
N LYS A 80 -21.11 16.97 6.83
CA LYS A 80 -21.22 18.25 7.51
C LYS A 80 -20.56 18.17 8.86
N GLU A 81 -19.63 19.08 9.11
CA GLU A 81 -18.98 19.26 10.40
C GLU A 81 -19.03 20.75 10.72
N ASP A 82 -19.52 21.13 11.90
CA ASP A 82 -19.67 22.52 12.35
C ASP A 82 -20.42 23.43 11.36
N GLY A 83 -21.40 22.87 10.65
CA GLY A 83 -22.17 23.61 9.65
C GLY A 83 -21.48 23.78 8.30
N ILE A 84 -20.24 23.35 8.17
CA ILE A 84 -19.44 23.43 6.93
C ILE A 84 -19.56 22.11 6.17
N THR A 85 -19.85 22.20 4.88
CA THR A 85 -19.83 21.01 4.01
C THR A 85 -18.39 20.71 3.61
N ARG A 86 -17.90 19.55 4.04
CA ARG A 86 -16.59 19.02 3.68
C ARG A 86 -16.74 17.90 2.67
N SER A 87 -15.74 17.67 1.84
CA SER A 87 -15.74 16.52 0.93
C SER A 87 -14.36 15.87 0.86
N ILE A 88 -14.37 14.54 0.81
CA ILE A 88 -13.18 13.70 0.65
C ILE A 88 -13.33 12.91 -0.65
N ILE A 89 -12.27 12.87 -1.43
CA ILE A 89 -12.18 12.01 -2.62
C ILE A 89 -11.23 10.87 -2.29
N ILE A 90 -11.67 9.66 -2.57
CA ILE A 90 -10.91 8.45 -2.28
C ILE A 90 -10.71 7.69 -3.59
N TYR A 91 -9.47 7.27 -3.82
CA TYR A 91 -9.08 6.37 -4.89
C TYR A 91 -8.56 5.07 -4.30
N ASP A 92 -9.04 3.94 -4.81
CA ASP A 92 -8.49 2.62 -4.53
C ASP A 92 -8.11 1.97 -5.85
N ILE A 93 -6.81 1.77 -6.06
CA ILE A 93 -6.26 1.19 -7.29
C ILE A 93 -6.03 -0.31 -7.20
N SER A 94 -6.35 -0.96 -6.07
CA SER A 94 -6.16 -2.40 -5.89
C SER A 94 -6.87 -3.20 -6.98
N GLY A 95 -6.11 -4.04 -7.68
CA GLY A 95 -6.60 -4.87 -8.77
C GLY A 95 -6.81 -4.12 -10.10
N SER A 96 -6.38 -2.87 -10.21
CA SER A 96 -6.42 -2.11 -11.47
C SER A 96 -5.33 -2.61 -12.43
N ASP A 97 -5.70 -2.96 -13.66
CA ASP A 97 -4.73 -3.34 -14.70
C ASP A 97 -3.80 -2.18 -15.10
N MET A 98 -4.20 -0.94 -14.85
CA MET A 98 -3.46 0.26 -15.27
C MET A 98 -2.58 0.86 -14.18
N TYR A 99 -2.93 0.70 -12.90
CA TYR A 99 -2.33 1.46 -11.80
C TYR A 99 -1.83 0.59 -10.65
N ASP A 100 -2.25 -0.68 -10.58
CA ASP A 100 -1.77 -1.62 -9.58
C ASP A 100 -0.51 -2.32 -10.09
N VAL A 101 0.65 -1.90 -9.58
CA VAL A 101 1.94 -2.44 -10.00
C VAL A 101 2.10 -3.93 -9.65
N ALA A 102 1.52 -4.41 -8.55
CA ALA A 102 1.59 -5.83 -8.19
C ALA A 102 0.83 -6.69 -9.22
N ARG A 103 -0.35 -6.23 -9.62
CA ARG A 103 -1.11 -6.87 -10.70
C ARG A 103 -0.38 -6.81 -12.03
N HIS A 104 0.23 -5.67 -12.34
CA HIS A 104 0.96 -5.47 -13.59
C HIS A 104 2.20 -6.37 -13.69
N LYS A 105 3.03 -6.42 -12.64
CA LYS A 105 4.31 -7.15 -12.64
C LYS A 105 4.15 -8.66 -12.36
N TRP A 106 3.22 -9.06 -11.47
CA TRP A 106 3.07 -10.44 -10.99
C TRP A 106 1.81 -11.14 -11.51
N GLY A 107 0.95 -10.41 -12.25
CA GLY A 107 -0.26 -10.93 -12.88
C GLY A 107 -1.51 -10.83 -12.01
N ALA A 108 -2.65 -11.14 -12.63
CA ALA A 108 -4.00 -10.81 -12.15
C ALA A 108 -4.37 -11.36 -10.76
N LYS A 109 -3.67 -12.38 -10.27
CA LYS A 109 -3.91 -12.94 -8.91
C LYS A 109 -3.25 -12.15 -7.80
N TRP A 110 -2.34 -11.26 -8.12
CA TRP A 110 -1.66 -10.40 -7.19
C TRP A 110 -2.17 -8.97 -7.29
N ARG A 111 -2.16 -8.26 -6.19
CA ARG A 111 -2.55 -6.86 -6.12
C ARG A 111 -1.91 -6.12 -4.94
N MET A 112 -1.98 -4.81 -4.97
CA MET A 112 -1.62 -3.98 -3.82
C MET A 112 -2.60 -4.24 -2.66
N PRO A 113 -2.12 -4.24 -1.39
CA PRO A 113 -2.98 -4.40 -0.23
C PRO A 113 -3.91 -3.20 -0.08
N ARG A 114 -5.15 -3.46 0.30
CA ARG A 114 -6.11 -2.44 0.72
C ARG A 114 -5.87 -2.02 2.16
N VAL A 115 -6.33 -0.84 2.51
CA VAL A 115 -6.23 -0.33 3.89
C VAL A 115 -6.83 -1.32 4.91
N ALA A 116 -8.01 -1.87 4.63
CA ALA A 116 -8.65 -2.84 5.54
C ALA A 116 -7.82 -4.11 5.77
N GLU A 117 -7.07 -4.57 4.78
CA GLU A 117 -6.17 -5.73 4.90
C GLU A 117 -4.89 -5.39 5.68
N VAL A 118 -4.46 -4.14 5.58
CA VAL A 118 -3.35 -3.62 6.39
C VAL A 118 -3.79 -3.43 7.84
N ASP A 119 -5.00 -2.91 8.09
CA ASP A 119 -5.59 -2.83 9.45
C ASP A 119 -5.67 -4.23 10.07
N GLU A 120 -6.16 -5.22 9.32
CA GLU A 120 -6.19 -6.62 9.77
C GLU A 120 -4.79 -7.16 10.10
N LEU A 121 -3.78 -6.87 9.29
CA LEU A 121 -2.38 -7.24 9.55
C LEU A 121 -1.85 -6.61 10.83
N ILE A 122 -2.21 -5.35 11.09
CA ILE A 122 -1.80 -4.61 12.29
C ILE A 122 -2.47 -5.17 13.53
N ASP A 123 -3.79 -5.41 13.47
CA ASP A 123 -4.61 -5.74 14.64
C ASP A 123 -4.53 -7.23 15.02
N GLU A 124 -4.34 -8.11 14.05
CA GLU A 124 -4.46 -9.55 14.24
C GLU A 124 -3.11 -10.28 14.35
N CYS A 125 -2.00 -9.62 14.02
CA CYS A 125 -0.65 -10.21 14.03
C CYS A 125 0.24 -9.65 15.13
N THR A 126 1.24 -10.43 15.50
CA THR A 126 2.31 -9.99 16.42
C THR A 126 3.47 -9.43 15.62
N TRP A 127 3.99 -8.28 16.06
CA TRP A 127 5.09 -7.56 15.42
C TRP A 127 6.35 -7.63 16.29
N GLU A 128 7.49 -7.97 15.69
CA GLU A 128 8.78 -8.07 16.38
C GLU A 128 9.89 -7.45 15.52
N PRO A 129 10.76 -6.60 16.09
CA PRO A 129 11.94 -6.14 15.38
C PRO A 129 12.88 -7.33 15.13
N MET A 130 13.32 -7.49 13.88
CA MET A 130 14.17 -8.60 13.47
C MET A 130 15.23 -8.13 12.49
N LYS A 131 16.35 -8.86 12.44
CA LYS A 131 17.38 -8.71 11.39
C LYS A 131 17.55 -10.02 10.64
N ILE A 132 17.72 -9.90 9.33
CA ILE A 132 18.22 -10.99 8.46
C ILE A 132 19.55 -10.49 7.89
N GLY A 133 20.68 -11.07 8.35
CA GLY A 133 21.99 -10.51 8.08
C GLY A 133 22.11 -9.08 8.65
N ASP A 134 22.47 -8.13 7.82
CA ASP A 134 22.56 -6.70 8.19
C ASP A 134 21.25 -5.93 7.97
N GLN A 135 20.27 -6.55 7.28
CA GLN A 135 18.98 -5.91 6.97
C GLN A 135 18.08 -5.91 8.20
N CYS A 136 17.71 -4.72 8.66
CA CYS A 136 16.67 -4.53 9.68
C CYS A 136 15.28 -4.67 9.05
N GLY A 137 14.32 -5.08 9.87
CA GLY A 137 12.93 -5.20 9.48
C GLY A 137 12.02 -5.60 10.62
N CYS A 138 10.77 -5.87 10.30
CA CYS A 138 9.75 -6.35 11.22
C CYS A 138 9.35 -7.77 10.83
N LYS A 139 9.43 -8.72 11.76
CA LYS A 139 8.80 -10.02 11.64
C LYS A 139 7.34 -9.88 12.07
N ILE A 140 6.43 -10.29 11.21
CA ILE A 140 4.99 -10.23 11.46
C ILE A 140 4.46 -11.65 11.49
N THR A 141 3.94 -12.08 12.64
CA THR A 141 3.48 -13.45 12.87
C THR A 141 1.98 -13.49 13.07
N GLY A 142 1.29 -14.27 12.25
CA GLY A 142 -0.14 -14.50 12.36
C GLY A 142 -0.51 -15.48 13.49
N LYS A 143 -1.78 -15.52 13.85
CA LYS A 143 -2.31 -16.44 14.89
C LYS A 143 -2.09 -17.91 14.60
N ASN A 144 -1.89 -18.28 13.35
CA ASN A 144 -1.56 -19.65 12.92
C ASN A 144 -0.07 -20.01 13.08
N GLY A 145 0.78 -19.04 13.49
CA GLY A 145 2.21 -19.23 13.69
C GLY A 145 3.08 -18.92 12.47
N ASN A 146 2.48 -18.76 11.29
CA ASN A 146 3.21 -18.39 10.08
C ASN A 146 3.62 -16.94 10.14
N SER A 147 4.71 -16.57 9.45
CA SER A 147 5.23 -15.22 9.51
C SER A 147 5.77 -14.73 8.17
N ILE A 148 5.77 -13.41 8.00
CA ILE A 148 6.47 -12.70 6.95
C ILE A 148 7.50 -11.74 7.56
N PHE A 149 8.48 -11.33 6.76
CA PHE A 149 9.45 -10.31 7.12
C PHE A 149 9.27 -9.08 6.24
N LEU A 150 9.10 -7.91 6.83
CA LEU A 150 9.06 -6.62 6.13
C LEU A 150 10.39 -5.89 6.34
N PRO A 151 11.28 -5.82 5.33
CA PRO A 151 12.54 -5.07 5.43
C PRO A 151 12.29 -3.58 5.56
N THR A 152 13.14 -2.88 6.30
CA THR A 152 13.04 -1.44 6.55
C THR A 152 14.28 -0.72 6.04
N ASP A 153 14.15 0.53 5.60
CA ASP A 153 15.24 1.30 4.99
C ASP A 153 16.02 2.17 6.00
N LYS A 154 15.51 2.37 7.20
CA LYS A 154 16.16 3.14 8.27
C LYS A 154 16.07 2.44 9.63
N GLY A 155 17.04 1.58 9.91
CA GLY A 155 16.98 0.78 11.14
C GLY A 155 15.73 -0.08 11.15
N PHE A 156 14.85 0.08 12.14
CA PHE A 156 13.57 -0.64 12.22
C PHE A 156 12.36 0.19 11.77
N VAL A 157 12.59 1.26 11.01
CA VAL A 157 11.53 2.12 10.46
C VAL A 157 11.46 1.97 8.95
N GLY A 158 10.27 1.68 8.45
CA GLY A 158 10.00 1.53 7.01
C GLY A 158 8.56 1.89 6.66
N HIS A 159 8.32 2.11 5.39
CA HIS A 159 7.00 2.49 4.86
C HIS A 159 6.69 1.69 3.61
N TYR A 160 5.41 1.30 3.45
CA TYR A 160 4.91 0.48 2.34
C TYR A 160 3.64 1.08 1.76
N LEU A 161 3.58 1.24 0.45
CA LEU A 161 2.37 1.72 -0.22
C LEU A 161 1.19 0.75 -0.04
N THR A 162 0.02 1.33 0.22
CA THR A 162 -1.28 0.66 0.06
C THR A 162 -1.94 1.14 -1.23
N SER A 163 -3.06 0.53 -1.57
CA SER A 163 -3.83 0.89 -2.77
C SER A 163 -4.65 2.17 -2.66
N LEU A 164 -4.67 2.83 -1.48
CA LEU A 164 -5.54 3.96 -1.21
C LEU A 164 -4.83 5.30 -1.36
N TYR A 165 -5.48 6.24 -2.04
CA TYR A 165 -5.14 7.66 -2.03
C TYR A 165 -6.34 8.48 -1.58
N ARG A 166 -6.10 9.46 -0.72
CA ARG A 166 -7.11 10.36 -0.20
C ARG A 166 -6.80 11.79 -0.62
N ILE A 167 -7.82 12.50 -1.11
CA ILE A 167 -7.80 13.95 -1.31
C ILE A 167 -8.83 14.56 -0.39
N ASP A 168 -8.40 15.45 0.49
CA ASP A 168 -9.29 16.24 1.33
C ASP A 168 -9.58 17.56 0.60
N THR A 169 -10.80 17.70 0.10
CA THR A 169 -11.27 18.93 -0.58
C THR A 169 -11.97 19.89 0.38
N SER A 170 -11.84 19.67 1.68
CA SER A 170 -12.29 20.65 2.67
C SER A 170 -11.33 21.84 2.70
N ASP A 171 -11.86 23.06 2.86
CA ASP A 171 -11.05 24.27 3.09
C ASP A 171 -10.38 24.28 4.48
N SER A 172 -10.09 23.11 5.04
CA SER A 172 -9.48 22.99 6.35
C SER A 172 -7.98 23.20 6.24
N GLU A 173 -7.43 24.04 7.08
CA GLU A 173 -6.00 24.29 7.25
C GLU A 173 -5.18 23.00 7.54
N TYR A 174 -5.87 21.88 7.81
CA TYR A 174 -5.33 20.58 8.18
C TYR A 174 -5.68 19.48 7.18
N GLY A 175 -6.28 19.81 6.03
CA GLY A 175 -6.55 18.86 4.95
C GLY A 175 -5.25 18.28 4.40
N CYS A 176 -5.15 16.96 4.33
CA CYS A 176 -3.97 16.27 3.85
C CYS A 176 -4.33 15.36 2.68
N ASP A 177 -3.80 15.71 1.51
CA ASP A 177 -3.89 14.86 0.33
C ASP A 177 -2.70 13.93 0.28
N GLY A 178 -2.93 12.63 0.10
CA GLY A 178 -1.82 11.71 0.01
C GLY A 178 -2.18 10.25 -0.11
N ALA A 179 -1.17 9.46 -0.45
CA ALA A 179 -1.26 8.02 -0.40
C ALA A 179 -1.32 7.54 1.05
N CYS A 180 -2.18 6.56 1.31
CA CYS A 180 -2.13 5.81 2.55
C CYS A 180 -1.01 4.79 2.46
N PHE A 181 -0.24 4.65 3.53
CA PHE A 181 0.80 3.65 3.61
C PHE A 181 0.91 3.05 5.03
N LEU A 182 1.37 1.82 5.05
CA LEU A 182 1.77 1.14 6.27
C LEU A 182 3.12 1.67 6.73
N ALA A 183 3.19 2.18 7.95
CA ALA A 183 4.44 2.47 8.64
C ALA A 183 4.78 1.31 9.59
N CYS A 184 6.01 0.81 9.49
CA CYS A 184 6.58 -0.21 10.35
C CYS A 184 7.53 0.46 11.35
N HIS A 185 7.39 0.15 12.63
CA HIS A 185 8.21 0.69 13.70
C HIS A 185 8.64 -0.41 14.68
N GLY A 186 9.48 -1.34 14.20
CA GLY A 186 10.00 -2.43 15.01
C GLY A 186 8.92 -3.37 15.52
N ASP A 187 8.33 -3.07 16.65
CA ASP A 187 7.32 -3.87 17.35
C ASP A 187 5.86 -3.48 17.04
N CYS A 188 5.64 -2.54 16.15
CA CYS A 188 4.31 -2.12 15.75
C CYS A 188 4.22 -1.65 14.29
N GLY A 189 3.00 -1.68 13.77
CA GLY A 189 2.62 -1.06 12.51
C GLY A 189 1.47 -0.07 12.72
N TYR A 190 1.34 0.92 11.85
CA TYR A 190 0.19 1.81 11.81
C TYR A 190 0.00 2.39 10.41
N LEU A 191 -1.23 2.78 10.10
CA LEU A 191 -1.55 3.47 8.85
C LEU A 191 -1.34 4.97 8.98
N ILE A 192 -0.70 5.56 7.99
CA ILE A 192 -0.58 7.01 7.87
C ILE A 192 -0.95 7.48 6.48
N VAL A 193 -1.43 8.71 6.39
CA VAL A 193 -1.61 9.43 5.13
C VAL A 193 -0.47 10.41 5.00
N ALA A 194 0.36 10.27 3.98
CA ALA A 194 1.43 11.23 3.73
C ALA A 194 0.86 12.47 3.06
N CYS A 195 1.05 13.60 3.69
CA CYS A 195 0.83 14.88 3.04
C CYS A 195 1.89 15.08 1.95
N GLY A 196 1.43 15.37 0.72
CA GLY A 196 2.34 15.72 -0.37
C GLY A 196 2.93 14.58 -1.18
N GLY A 197 2.25 13.46 -1.26
CA GLY A 197 2.24 12.39 -2.29
C GLY A 197 3.49 11.98 -3.08
N GLY A 198 4.69 12.50 -2.76
CA GLY A 198 5.86 12.36 -3.61
C GLY A 198 6.86 11.26 -3.23
N ALA A 199 6.62 10.46 -2.22
CA ALA A 199 7.55 9.41 -1.84
C ALA A 199 7.34 8.15 -2.68
N ALA A 200 8.40 7.66 -3.31
CA ALA A 200 8.42 6.33 -3.88
C ALA A 200 8.70 5.31 -2.76
N LEU A 201 7.82 4.34 -2.59
CA LEU A 201 7.88 3.36 -1.52
C LEU A 201 7.79 1.92 -2.06
N PRO A 202 8.33 0.93 -1.35
CA PRO A 202 8.15 -0.48 -1.67
C PRO A 202 6.69 -0.90 -1.50
N ILE A 203 6.35 -2.02 -2.13
CA ILE A 203 5.02 -2.63 -2.05
C ILE A 203 5.18 -4.09 -1.69
N ARG A 204 4.44 -4.53 -0.66
CA ARG A 204 4.25 -5.93 -0.33
C ARG A 204 2.91 -6.40 -0.89
N PRO A 205 2.89 -7.23 -1.95
CA PRO A 205 1.65 -7.70 -2.55
C PRO A 205 0.84 -8.63 -1.67
N VAL A 206 -0.45 -8.70 -1.99
CA VAL A 206 -1.39 -9.68 -1.43
C VAL A 206 -2.07 -10.48 -2.54
N THR A 207 -2.60 -11.66 -2.18
CA THR A 207 -3.36 -12.53 -3.07
C THR A 207 -4.53 -13.18 -2.34
N GLY A 208 -5.55 -13.58 -3.08
CA GLY A 208 -6.80 -14.08 -2.52
C GLY A 208 -7.84 -12.99 -2.36
N ASN A 209 -9.08 -13.42 -2.12
CA ASN A 209 -10.24 -12.55 -2.05
C ASN A 209 -10.43 -11.71 -3.33
N GLU A 210 -10.30 -12.39 -4.49
CA GLU A 210 -10.45 -11.78 -5.83
C GLU A 210 -11.81 -11.09 -6.00
N ASP A 211 -12.83 -11.60 -5.30
CA ASP A 211 -14.19 -11.04 -5.21
C ASP A 211 -14.30 -9.90 -4.19
N GLY A 212 -13.18 -9.49 -3.60
CA GLY A 212 -13.18 -8.33 -2.72
C GLY A 212 -13.79 -7.16 -3.46
N ILE A 213 -15.05 -6.88 -3.12
CA ILE A 213 -15.86 -5.79 -3.66
C ILE A 213 -14.97 -4.56 -3.72
N PRO A 214 -14.71 -3.97 -4.89
CA PRO A 214 -13.97 -2.72 -4.97
C PRO A 214 -14.55 -1.78 -3.93
N MET A 215 -13.73 -1.03 -3.20
CA MET A 215 -14.18 -0.11 -2.13
C MET A 215 -15.32 0.82 -2.61
N PHE A 216 -15.46 0.97 -3.93
CA PHE A 216 -16.56 1.66 -4.60
C PHE A 216 -17.96 1.02 -4.39
N GLN A 217 -18.05 -0.20 -3.87
CA GLN A 217 -19.34 -0.86 -3.57
C GLN A 217 -19.60 -1.02 -2.07
N GLN A 218 -18.63 -0.77 -1.22
CA GLN A 218 -18.88 -0.73 0.21
C GLN A 218 -19.50 0.63 0.57
N SER A 219 -20.73 0.61 1.05
CA SER A 219 -21.31 1.75 1.76
C SER A 219 -20.51 1.96 3.05
N ILE A 220 -19.67 2.99 3.08
CA ILE A 220 -19.12 3.47 4.35
C ILE A 220 -20.28 4.12 5.10
N PRO A 221 -20.47 3.79 6.39
CA PRO A 221 -21.57 4.29 7.18
C PRO A 221 -21.56 5.80 7.34
#